data_b46a7cc92de55e848411284647d1779c
#
_entry.id   b46a7cc92de55e848411284647d1779c
#
_cell.length_a   1.000
_cell.length_b   1.000
_cell.length_c   1.000
_cell.angle_alpha   90.00
_cell.angle_beta   90.00
_cell.angle_gamma   90.00
#
_symmetry.space_group_name_H-M   'P 1'
#
loop_
_entity.id
_entity.type
_entity.pdbx_description
1 polymer ?
#
loop_
_entity_poly.entity_id
_entity_poly.type
_entity_poly.pdbx_seq_one_letter_code
_entity_poly.pdbx_strand_id
1 'polypeptide(L)'
;MILGLKKKFVVVIVPVLLFLFGVYSWNDSSSTGEFETQVYKVNNGYGYNIRTLNGEIIIKQDYIPAIQYKKVFSSREDAKKVAFAVAEKLKSKENPKISISELKIMGIK
;
A
#
# COMPACT_ATOMS: atom_id res chain seq x y z
N MET A 1 43.20 9.76 13.63
CA MET A 1 42.66 8.52 14.22
C MET A 1 41.30 8.70 14.87
N ILE A 2 41.16 9.65 15.76
CA ILE A 2 39.88 9.91 16.43
C ILE A 2 38.80 10.27 15.42
N LEU A 3 39.14 11.05 14.38
CA LEU A 3 38.20 11.41 13.31
C LEU A 3 37.76 10.20 12.51
N GLY A 4 38.67 9.22 12.28
CA GLY A 4 38.32 7.99 11.60
C GLY A 4 37.36 7.11 12.38
N LEU A 5 37.51 7.08 13.70
CA LEU A 5 36.61 6.36 14.58
C LEU A 5 35.23 6.98 14.59
N LYS A 6 35.15 8.33 14.61
CA LYS A 6 33.89 9.03 14.55
C LYS A 6 33.14 8.75 13.25
N LYS A 7 33.87 8.71 12.12
CA LYS A 7 33.28 8.38 10.82
C LYS A 7 32.70 6.98 10.81
N LYS A 8 33.43 6.01 11.35
CA LYS A 8 32.95 4.64 11.44
C LYS A 8 31.70 4.52 12.31
N PHE A 9 31.68 5.26 13.39
CA PHE A 9 30.55 5.24 14.31
C PHE A 9 29.30 5.84 13.66
N VAL A 10 29.44 6.93 12.94
CA VAL A 10 28.34 7.57 12.21
C VAL A 10 27.79 6.66 11.14
N VAL A 11 28.66 5.97 10.41
CA VAL A 11 28.25 5.04 9.34
C VAL A 11 27.41 3.87 9.92
N VAL A 12 27.72 3.43 11.13
CA VAL A 12 26.95 2.36 11.76
C VAL A 12 25.58 2.84 12.24
N ILE A 13 25.53 4.07 12.79
CA ILE A 13 24.28 4.61 13.33
C ILE A 13 23.25 4.88 12.23
N VAL A 14 23.67 5.41 11.09
CA VAL A 14 22.75 5.75 9.99
C VAL A 14 21.93 4.55 9.51
N PRO A 15 22.53 3.37 9.20
CA PRO A 15 21.75 2.20 8.82
C PRO A 15 20.76 1.75 9.89
N VAL A 16 21.15 1.82 11.17
CA VAL A 16 20.26 1.44 12.27
C VAL A 16 19.05 2.34 12.33
N LEU A 17 19.25 3.65 12.18
CA LEU A 17 18.14 4.61 12.19
C LEU A 17 17.20 4.38 11.00
N LEU A 18 17.74 4.11 9.83
CA LEU A 18 16.94 3.81 8.65
C LEU A 18 16.10 2.54 8.85
N PHE A 19 16.68 1.54 9.47
CA PHE A 19 15.97 0.29 9.78
C PHE A 19 14.81 0.54 10.73
N LEU A 20 15.04 1.28 11.81
CA LEU A 20 14.00 1.60 12.80
C LEU A 20 12.88 2.43 12.15
N PHE A 21 13.24 3.38 11.31
CA PHE A 21 12.26 4.19 10.58
C PHE A 21 11.43 3.32 9.64
N GLY A 22 12.06 2.38 8.93
CA GLY A 22 11.35 1.47 8.05
C GLY A 22 10.35 0.59 8.79
N VAL A 23 10.73 0.05 9.95
CA VAL A 23 9.83 -0.75 10.78
C VAL A 23 8.68 0.10 11.32
N TYR A 24 8.99 1.31 11.78
CA TYR A 24 7.99 2.23 12.30
C TYR A 24 6.98 2.64 11.23
N SER A 25 7.45 2.81 10.00
CA SER A 25 6.59 3.19 8.88
C SER A 25 5.82 2.03 8.28
N TRP A 26 5.98 0.84 8.83
CA TRP A 26 5.29 -0.35 8.34
C TRP A 26 3.85 -0.33 8.82
N ASN A 27 3.06 0.48 8.17
CA ASN A 27 1.61 0.54 8.31
C ASN A 27 0.97 -0.06 7.08
N ASP A 28 -0.35 -0.23 7.13
CA ASP A 28 -1.12 -0.64 5.96
C ASP A 28 -1.42 0.55 5.04
N SER A 29 -0.63 1.60 5.16
CA SER A 29 -0.72 2.77 4.30
C SER A 29 0.50 2.84 3.39
N SER A 30 0.29 3.20 2.14
CA SER A 30 1.37 3.45 1.21
C SER A 30 0.99 4.62 0.30
N SER A 31 1.99 5.26 -0.29
CA SER A 31 1.78 6.43 -1.12
C SER A 31 2.33 6.20 -2.52
N THR A 32 1.54 6.55 -3.54
CA THR A 32 1.96 6.53 -4.92
C THR A 32 1.79 7.94 -5.48
N GLY A 33 2.79 8.79 -5.27
CA GLY A 33 2.74 10.18 -5.75
C GLY A 33 1.59 10.96 -5.13
N GLU A 34 0.55 11.19 -5.91
CA GLU A 34 -0.58 12.02 -5.50
C GLU A 34 -1.62 11.31 -4.64
N PHE A 35 -1.53 9.99 -4.51
CA PHE A 35 -2.55 9.20 -3.84
C PHE A 35 -1.96 8.36 -2.73
N GLU A 36 -2.77 8.16 -1.70
CA GLU A 36 -2.42 7.33 -0.55
C GLU A 36 -3.41 6.20 -0.45
N THR A 37 -2.91 4.96 -0.29
CA THR A 37 -3.74 3.78 -0.13
C THR A 37 -3.74 3.34 1.33
N GLN A 38 -4.88 2.85 1.81
CA GLN A 38 -5.01 2.34 3.16
C GLN A 38 -5.82 1.06 3.14
N VAL A 39 -5.28 0.02 3.77
CA VAL A 39 -5.97 -1.27 3.95
C VAL A 39 -6.55 -1.32 5.35
N TYR A 40 -7.77 -1.82 5.47
CA TYR A 40 -8.44 -1.93 6.75
C TYR A 40 -9.20 -3.25 6.84
N LYS A 41 -9.52 -3.66 8.06
CA LYS A 41 -10.24 -4.90 8.30
C LYS A 41 -11.73 -4.72 8.05
N VAL A 42 -12.33 -5.67 7.33
CA VAL A 42 -13.77 -5.71 7.03
C VAL A 42 -14.28 -7.10 7.33
N ASN A 43 -15.11 -7.26 8.34
CA ASN A 43 -15.64 -8.56 8.74
C ASN A 43 -14.52 -9.59 8.94
N ASN A 44 -14.47 -10.64 8.13
CA ASN A 44 -13.47 -11.69 8.21
C ASN A 44 -12.31 -11.48 7.22
N GLY A 45 -12.18 -10.30 6.64
CA GLY A 45 -11.17 -10.05 5.63
C GLY A 45 -10.73 -8.60 5.64
N TYR A 46 -10.43 -8.09 4.45
CA TYR A 46 -9.84 -6.76 4.30
C TYR A 46 -10.46 -6.02 3.12
N GLY A 47 -10.45 -4.70 3.21
CA GLY A 47 -10.80 -3.79 2.14
C GLY A 47 -9.75 -2.70 2.04
N TYR A 48 -9.95 -1.75 1.15
CA TYR A 48 -9.02 -0.63 1.01
C TYR A 48 -9.75 0.66 0.67
N ASN A 49 -9.08 1.78 0.92
CA ASN A 49 -9.50 3.06 0.39
C ASN A 49 -8.31 3.75 -0.27
N ILE A 50 -8.62 4.70 -1.13
CA ILE A 50 -7.62 5.54 -1.79
C ILE A 50 -8.00 6.98 -1.51
N ARG A 51 -7.03 7.75 -1.02
CA ARG A 51 -7.21 9.14 -0.63
C ARG A 51 -6.24 10.04 -1.38
N THR A 52 -6.60 11.29 -1.50
CA THR A 52 -5.66 12.33 -1.93
C THR A 52 -4.72 12.63 -0.77
N LEU A 53 -3.64 13.33 -1.04
CA LEU A 53 -2.71 13.75 0.02
C LEU A 53 -3.36 14.71 1.02
N ASN A 54 -4.48 15.33 0.64
CA ASN A 54 -5.26 16.20 1.53
C ASN A 54 -6.19 15.40 2.45
N GLY A 55 -6.21 14.08 2.33
CA GLY A 55 -7.03 13.21 3.17
C GLY A 55 -8.43 12.95 2.64
N GLU A 56 -8.78 13.42 1.44
CA GLU A 56 -10.09 13.18 0.84
C GLU A 56 -10.15 11.77 0.27
N ILE A 57 -11.13 10.98 0.72
CA ILE A 57 -11.35 9.62 0.22
C ILE A 57 -12.03 9.71 -1.14
N ILE A 58 -11.38 9.19 -2.18
CA ILE A 58 -11.92 9.18 -3.53
C ILE A 58 -12.42 7.81 -3.96
N ILE A 59 -11.88 6.74 -3.38
CA ILE A 59 -12.34 5.36 -3.63
C ILE A 59 -12.36 4.63 -2.30
N LYS A 60 -13.46 3.93 -2.02
CA LYS A 60 -13.58 3.05 -0.87
C LYS A 60 -14.09 1.71 -1.37
N GLN A 61 -13.31 0.66 -1.15
CA GLN A 61 -13.60 -0.66 -1.68
C GLN A 61 -13.54 -1.69 -0.56
N ASP A 62 -14.71 -2.08 -0.04
CA ASP A 62 -14.81 -3.07 1.02
C ASP A 62 -14.74 -4.50 0.49
N TYR A 63 -14.95 -4.68 -0.81
CA TYR A 63 -15.02 -6.01 -1.42
C TYR A 63 -14.13 -6.06 -2.64
N ILE A 64 -13.77 -7.28 -3.06
CA ILE A 64 -12.96 -7.48 -4.26
C ILE A 64 -13.74 -6.98 -5.47
N PRO A 65 -13.15 -6.10 -6.30
CA PRO A 65 -13.82 -5.58 -7.48
C PRO A 65 -14.00 -6.66 -8.56
N ALA A 66 -14.90 -6.39 -9.50
CA ALA A 66 -15.14 -7.24 -10.69
C ALA A 66 -15.75 -8.62 -10.38
N ILE A 67 -16.08 -8.90 -9.13
CA ILE A 67 -16.72 -10.16 -8.73
C ILE A 67 -18.22 -9.91 -8.55
N GLN A 68 -19.06 -10.85 -9.00
CA GLN A 68 -20.51 -10.70 -8.99
C GLN A 68 -21.12 -10.72 -7.60
N TYR A 69 -20.42 -11.28 -6.62
CA TYR A 69 -20.89 -11.36 -5.24
C TYR A 69 -19.94 -10.61 -4.31
N LYS A 70 -20.45 -10.24 -3.15
CA LYS A 70 -19.64 -9.49 -2.17
C LYS A 70 -18.66 -10.44 -1.48
N LYS A 71 -17.39 -10.27 -1.77
CA LYS A 71 -16.31 -11.05 -1.18
C LYS A 71 -15.19 -10.13 -0.72
N VAL A 72 -14.86 -10.19 0.57
CA VAL A 72 -13.74 -9.42 1.12
C VAL A 72 -12.41 -10.03 0.67
N PHE A 73 -11.35 -9.21 0.69
CA PHE A 73 -10.01 -9.74 0.43
C PHE A 73 -9.62 -10.68 1.56
N SER A 74 -8.97 -11.79 1.22
CA SER A 74 -8.58 -12.80 2.21
C SER A 74 -7.34 -12.41 3.00
N SER A 75 -6.54 -11.48 2.49
CA SER A 75 -5.32 -11.04 3.17
C SER A 75 -5.07 -9.56 2.94
N ARG A 76 -4.27 -8.97 3.83
CA ARG A 76 -3.84 -7.57 3.69
C ARG A 76 -3.06 -7.37 2.40
N GLU A 77 -2.21 -8.35 2.07
CA GLU A 77 -1.37 -8.30 0.88
C GLU A 77 -2.20 -8.24 -0.39
N ASP A 78 -3.26 -9.03 -0.45
CA ASP A 78 -4.16 -9.03 -1.61
C ASP A 78 -4.86 -7.69 -1.76
N ALA A 79 -5.42 -7.16 -0.68
CA ALA A 79 -6.06 -5.84 -0.70
C ALA A 79 -5.06 -4.75 -1.10
N LYS A 80 -3.85 -4.83 -0.59
CA LYS A 80 -2.79 -3.86 -0.87
C LYS A 80 -2.37 -3.89 -2.34
N LYS A 81 -2.24 -5.07 -2.92
CA LYS A 81 -1.91 -5.23 -4.34
C LYS A 81 -2.94 -4.56 -5.23
N VAL A 82 -4.20 -4.79 -4.97
CA VAL A 82 -5.28 -4.21 -5.76
C VAL A 82 -5.34 -2.70 -5.55
N ALA A 83 -5.24 -2.24 -4.31
CA ALA A 83 -5.24 -0.82 -3.99
C ALA A 83 -4.10 -0.10 -4.73
N PHE A 84 -2.91 -0.68 -4.72
CA PHE A 84 -1.76 -0.12 -5.42
C PHE A 84 -2.00 -0.04 -6.92
N ALA A 85 -2.55 -1.09 -7.52
CA ALA A 85 -2.85 -1.12 -8.95
C ALA A 85 -3.85 -0.03 -9.33
N VAL A 86 -4.89 0.16 -8.50
CA VAL A 86 -5.89 1.20 -8.73
C VAL A 86 -5.25 2.59 -8.61
N ALA A 87 -4.42 2.80 -7.59
CA ALA A 87 -3.74 4.07 -7.39
C ALA A 87 -2.81 4.40 -8.56
N GLU A 88 -2.12 3.41 -9.09
CA GLU A 88 -1.25 3.59 -10.26
C GLU A 88 -2.06 4.01 -11.49
N LYS A 89 -3.23 3.40 -11.69
CA LYS A 89 -4.12 3.78 -12.78
C LYS A 89 -4.61 5.21 -12.63
N LEU A 90 -4.97 5.62 -11.42
CA LEU A 90 -5.38 6.99 -11.13
C LEU A 90 -4.25 7.98 -11.42
N LYS A 91 -3.04 7.63 -11.01
CA LYS A 91 -1.85 8.45 -11.24
C LYS A 91 -1.58 8.64 -12.73
N SER A 92 -1.78 7.59 -13.51
CA SER A 92 -1.58 7.62 -14.97
C SER A 92 -2.79 8.16 -15.71
N LYS A 93 -3.81 8.61 -15.00
CA LYS A 93 -5.08 9.12 -15.57
C LYS A 93 -5.79 8.09 -16.45
N GLU A 94 -5.61 6.81 -16.11
CA GLU A 94 -6.30 5.71 -16.75
C GLU A 94 -7.58 5.38 -15.99
N ASN A 95 -8.46 4.59 -16.62
CA ASN A 95 -9.64 4.09 -15.96
C ASN A 95 -9.22 3.19 -14.78
N PRO A 96 -9.60 3.51 -13.54
CA PRO A 96 -9.16 2.73 -12.37
C PRO A 96 -9.84 1.39 -12.21
N LYS A 97 -10.68 0.99 -13.12
CA LYS A 97 -11.41 -0.27 -13.04
C LYS A 97 -10.45 -1.47 -13.09
N ILE A 98 -10.69 -2.45 -12.23
CA ILE A 98 -9.92 -3.70 -12.18
C ILE A 98 -10.75 -4.82 -12.80
N SER A 99 -10.16 -5.56 -13.73
CA SER A 99 -10.82 -6.68 -14.39
C SER A 99 -10.51 -7.99 -13.67
N ILE A 100 -11.31 -9.03 -13.98
CA ILE A 100 -11.07 -10.37 -13.45
C ILE A 100 -9.70 -10.89 -13.89
N SER A 101 -9.30 -10.60 -15.14
CA SER A 101 -7.98 -10.98 -15.66
C SER A 101 -6.85 -10.38 -14.82
N GLU A 102 -6.99 -9.12 -14.46
CA GLU A 102 -6.00 -8.45 -13.63
C GLU A 102 -5.91 -9.08 -12.24
N LEU A 103 -7.06 -9.43 -11.66
CA LEU A 103 -7.09 -10.12 -10.36
C LEU A 103 -6.34 -11.46 -10.42
N LYS A 104 -6.54 -12.22 -11.50
CA LYS A 104 -5.85 -13.50 -11.68
C LYS A 104 -4.33 -13.31 -11.81
N ILE A 105 -3.91 -12.32 -12.59
CA ILE A 105 -2.49 -12.02 -12.76
C ILE A 105 -1.84 -11.64 -11.43
N MET A 106 -2.55 -10.90 -10.59
CA MET A 106 -2.06 -10.52 -9.27
C MET A 106 -2.12 -11.65 -8.24
N GLY A 107 -2.77 -12.77 -8.58
CA GLY A 107 -2.91 -13.90 -7.67
C GLY A 107 -3.93 -13.68 -6.56
N ILE A 108 -4.94 -12.87 -6.81
CA ILE A 108 -6.00 -12.58 -5.83
C ILE A 108 -6.95 -13.77 -5.74
N LYS A 109 -7.23 -14.22 -4.53
CA LYS A 109 -8.09 -15.39 -4.25
C LYS A 109 -9.46 -15.01 -3.74
#